data_12dbf4d4576a3c276d5a9dd1ff79ea4c
#
_entry.id   12dbf4d4576a3c276d5a9dd1ff79ea4c
#
_cell.length_a   1.000
_cell.length_b   1.000
_cell.length_c   1.000
_cell.angle_alpha   90.00
_cell.angle_beta   90.00
_cell.angle_gamma   90.00
#
_symmetry.space_group_name_H-M   'P 1'
#
loop_
_entity.id
_entity.type
_entity.pdbx_description
1 polymer ?
#
loop_
_entity_poly.entity_id
_entity_poly.type
_entity_poly.pdbx_seq_one_letter_code
_entity_poly.pdbx_strand_id
1 'polypeptide(L)'
;KEALEFVNILKVNDDELLAIKNLFYPSLKIDLKKDNEILLKNLNKDFNIDYIFLTLGSDGAASLYKGEYIFKPSNKIKVVDTVGAGDSFCTALSYAILKKADIKKVLDFASAVSEEMIQVKGGTSKYNVKAIKEKFDME
;
A
#
# COMPACT_ATOMS: atom_id res chain seq x y z
N LYS A 1 -7.64 10.10 -16.19
CA LYS A 1 -7.44 11.40 -15.54
C LYS A 1 -8.60 11.73 -14.61
N GLU A 2 -9.82 11.74 -15.09
CA GLU A 2 -11.03 12.07 -14.31
C GLU A 2 -11.15 11.28 -13.00
N ALA A 3 -10.82 9.97 -12.99
CA ALA A 3 -10.93 9.16 -11.79
C ALA A 3 -10.02 9.65 -10.65
N LEU A 4 -8.81 10.13 -10.93
CA LEU A 4 -7.88 10.60 -9.90
C LEU A 4 -8.31 11.93 -9.25
N GLU A 5 -9.15 12.71 -9.92
CA GLU A 5 -9.66 13.99 -9.40
C GLU A 5 -10.70 13.81 -8.26
N PHE A 6 -11.24 12.58 -8.11
CA PHE A 6 -12.24 12.24 -7.09
C PHE A 6 -11.75 11.26 -6.03
N VAL A 7 -10.45 10.94 -6.04
CA VAL A 7 -9.86 9.93 -5.15
C VAL A 7 -9.24 10.60 -3.93
N ASN A 8 -9.68 10.22 -2.73
CA ASN A 8 -9.04 10.63 -1.48
C ASN A 8 -7.99 9.62 -1.02
N ILE A 9 -8.17 8.33 -1.35
CA ILE A 9 -7.27 7.25 -1.00
C ILE A 9 -6.91 6.50 -2.28
N LEU A 10 -5.65 6.50 -2.65
CA LEU A 10 -5.10 5.77 -3.78
C LEU A 10 -4.21 4.63 -3.30
N LYS A 11 -4.53 3.40 -3.70
CA LYS A 11 -3.61 2.26 -3.58
C LYS A 11 -3.19 1.80 -4.96
N VAL A 12 -1.90 1.68 -5.15
CA VAL A 12 -1.30 1.18 -6.41
C VAL A 12 -0.17 0.19 -6.10
N ASN A 13 0.10 -0.68 -7.07
CA ASN A 13 1.34 -1.46 -7.10
C ASN A 13 2.39 -0.78 -8.00
N ASP A 14 3.57 -1.38 -8.13
CA ASP A 14 4.68 -0.87 -8.93
C ASP A 14 4.34 -0.77 -10.43
N ASP A 15 3.65 -1.76 -11.01
CA ASP A 15 3.21 -1.75 -12.41
C ASP A 15 2.16 -0.64 -12.67
N GLU A 16 1.19 -0.51 -11.78
CA GLU A 16 0.17 0.54 -11.83
C GLU A 16 0.79 1.93 -11.67
N LEU A 17 1.74 2.07 -10.76
CA LEU A 17 2.48 3.33 -10.56
C LEU A 17 3.30 3.68 -11.81
N LEU A 18 3.93 2.69 -12.46
CA LEU A 18 4.65 2.89 -13.70
C LEU A 18 3.72 3.35 -14.83
N ALA A 19 2.53 2.76 -14.93
CA ALA A 19 1.53 3.18 -15.91
C ALA A 19 1.07 4.63 -15.67
N ILE A 20 0.80 5.00 -14.42
CA ILE A 20 0.47 6.38 -14.02
C ILE A 20 1.61 7.33 -14.37
N LYS A 21 2.84 6.97 -14.03
CA LYS A 21 4.04 7.77 -14.36
C LYS A 21 4.14 8.02 -15.85
N ASN A 22 3.98 6.99 -16.67
CA ASN A 22 4.10 7.13 -18.13
C ASN A 22 2.98 7.98 -18.74
N LEU A 23 1.77 7.93 -18.15
CA LEU A 23 0.63 8.69 -18.63
C LEU A 23 0.68 10.18 -18.25
N PHE A 24 1.05 10.49 -16.99
CA PHE A 24 0.97 11.87 -16.48
C PHE A 24 2.33 12.56 -16.38
N TYR A 25 3.41 11.80 -16.25
CA TYR A 25 4.77 12.31 -16.06
C TYR A 25 5.78 11.67 -17.03
N PRO A 26 5.50 11.68 -18.36
CA PRO A 26 6.35 10.95 -19.33
C PRO A 26 7.80 11.43 -19.34
N SER A 27 8.04 12.70 -19.05
CA SER A 27 9.38 13.29 -19.01
C SER A 27 10.13 13.07 -17.69
N LEU A 28 9.45 12.54 -16.66
CA LEU A 28 10.07 12.28 -15.36
C LEU A 28 10.97 11.06 -15.43
N LYS A 29 12.29 11.28 -15.29
CA LYS A 29 13.31 10.23 -15.31
C LYS A 29 13.68 9.85 -13.87
N ILE A 30 13.04 8.83 -13.33
CA ILE A 30 13.28 8.31 -11.98
C ILE A 30 13.30 6.78 -11.98
N ASP A 31 14.03 6.20 -11.05
CA ASP A 31 13.94 4.78 -10.71
C ASP A 31 12.83 4.59 -9.67
N LEU A 32 11.69 4.02 -10.09
CA LEU A 32 10.51 3.87 -9.21
C LEU A 32 10.78 3.02 -7.97
N LYS A 33 11.79 2.17 -7.98
CA LYS A 33 12.15 1.38 -6.79
C LYS A 33 12.86 2.22 -5.73
N LYS A 34 13.56 3.27 -6.14
CA LYS A 34 14.37 4.12 -5.25
C LYS A 34 13.74 5.48 -5.01
N ASP A 35 13.14 6.04 -6.06
CA ASP A 35 12.70 7.43 -6.09
C ASP A 35 11.16 7.57 -6.12
N ASN A 36 10.42 6.51 -5.73
CA ASN A 36 8.95 6.52 -5.77
C ASN A 36 8.34 7.65 -4.93
N GLU A 37 8.99 8.08 -3.86
CA GLU A 37 8.56 9.22 -3.05
C GLU A 37 8.31 10.48 -3.89
N ILE A 38 9.17 10.75 -4.88
CA ILE A 38 9.04 11.91 -5.78
C ILE A 38 7.72 11.84 -6.55
N LEU A 39 7.41 10.66 -7.10
CA LEU A 39 6.18 10.48 -7.87
C LEU A 39 4.94 10.52 -6.98
N LEU A 40 4.98 9.92 -5.80
CA LEU A 40 3.87 9.98 -4.84
C LEU A 40 3.59 11.43 -4.40
N LYS A 41 4.62 12.23 -4.16
CA LYS A 41 4.47 13.67 -3.85
C LYS A 41 3.87 14.46 -5.00
N ASN A 42 4.27 14.18 -6.25
CA ASN A 42 3.67 14.81 -7.43
C ASN A 42 2.18 14.46 -7.55
N LEU A 43 1.82 13.19 -7.39
CA LEU A 43 0.42 12.74 -7.41
C LEU A 43 -0.43 13.40 -6.31
N ASN A 44 0.08 13.45 -5.09
CA ASN A 44 -0.59 14.14 -3.98
C ASN A 44 -0.86 15.62 -4.33
N LYS A 45 0.16 16.31 -4.85
CA LYS A 45 0.06 17.74 -5.19
C LYS A 45 -0.89 17.99 -6.36
N ASP A 46 -0.76 17.21 -7.44
CA ASP A 46 -1.46 17.50 -8.71
C ASP A 46 -2.91 17.03 -8.71
N PHE A 47 -3.25 16.02 -7.90
CA PHE A 47 -4.60 15.44 -7.81
C PHE A 47 -5.25 15.60 -6.42
N ASN A 48 -4.58 16.25 -5.47
CA ASN A 48 -5.07 16.46 -4.10
C ASN A 48 -5.51 15.18 -3.39
N ILE A 49 -4.72 14.10 -3.55
CA ILE A 49 -5.01 12.79 -2.96
C ILE A 49 -4.45 12.76 -1.53
N ASP A 50 -5.30 12.58 -0.52
CA ASP A 50 -4.91 12.63 0.89
C ASP A 50 -3.98 11.47 1.29
N TYR A 51 -4.31 10.25 0.87
CA TYR A 51 -3.57 9.03 1.18
C TYR A 51 -3.13 8.32 -0.09
N ILE A 52 -1.84 8.06 -0.21
CA ILE A 52 -1.31 7.23 -1.30
C ILE A 52 -0.56 6.05 -0.69
N PHE A 53 -0.90 4.83 -1.10
CA PHE A 53 -0.24 3.60 -0.70
C PHE A 53 0.33 2.89 -1.93
N LEU A 54 1.59 2.50 -1.84
CA LEU A 54 2.31 1.78 -2.87
C LEU A 54 2.75 0.41 -2.34
N THR A 55 2.39 -0.67 -3.05
CA THR A 55 2.91 -2.00 -2.77
C THR A 55 3.99 -2.36 -3.79
N LEU A 56 5.13 -2.88 -3.32
CA LEU A 56 6.34 -3.19 -4.10
C LEU A 56 6.69 -4.68 -4.03
N GLY A 57 5.69 -5.54 -3.87
CA GLY A 57 5.88 -6.99 -3.76
C GLY A 57 6.84 -7.36 -2.62
N SER A 58 7.92 -8.08 -2.96
CA SER A 58 8.94 -8.51 -1.99
C SER A 58 9.80 -7.37 -1.43
N ASP A 59 9.78 -6.19 -2.05
CA ASP A 59 10.57 -5.04 -1.60
C ASP A 59 9.87 -4.32 -0.44
N GLY A 60 8.55 -4.46 -0.29
CA GLY A 60 7.79 -3.89 0.81
C GLY A 60 6.62 -3.01 0.37
N ALA A 61 6.34 -1.97 1.14
CA ALA A 61 5.28 -1.01 0.85
C ALA A 61 5.67 0.40 1.30
N ALA A 62 5.06 1.39 0.67
CA ALA A 62 5.23 2.78 1.04
C ALA A 62 3.87 3.48 1.22
N SER A 63 3.87 4.57 1.96
CA SER A 63 2.73 5.46 2.08
C SER A 63 3.15 6.92 2.02
N LEU A 64 2.26 7.76 1.51
CA LEU A 64 2.33 9.20 1.60
C LEU A 64 1.02 9.73 2.19
N TYR A 65 1.13 10.53 3.25
CA TYR A 65 0.00 11.20 3.88
C TYR A 65 0.43 12.58 4.41
N LYS A 66 -0.25 13.63 4.02
CA LYS A 66 0.08 15.03 4.42
C LYS A 66 1.54 15.41 4.20
N GLY A 67 2.13 14.90 3.12
CA GLY A 67 3.54 15.16 2.77
C GLY A 67 4.56 14.28 3.52
N GLU A 68 4.13 13.48 4.50
CA GLU A 68 4.97 12.50 5.17
C GLU A 68 5.04 11.20 4.36
N TYR A 69 6.26 10.83 3.95
CA TYR A 69 6.54 9.58 3.27
C TYR A 69 7.09 8.56 4.25
N ILE A 70 6.52 7.35 4.24
CA ILE A 70 6.97 6.23 5.05
C ILE A 70 7.20 5.03 4.13
N PHE A 71 8.35 4.40 4.25
CA PHE A 71 8.64 3.13 3.60
C PHE A 71 8.80 2.03 4.65
N LYS A 72 8.16 0.88 4.40
CA LYS A 72 8.25 -0.33 5.19
C LYS A 72 8.80 -1.46 4.32
N PRO A 73 10.00 -1.99 4.60
CA PRO A 73 10.50 -3.17 3.92
C PRO A 73 9.63 -4.39 4.26
N SER A 74 9.50 -5.31 3.30
CA SER A 74 8.82 -6.59 3.54
C SER A 74 9.64 -7.47 4.49
N ASN A 75 8.95 -8.24 5.32
CA ASN A 75 9.59 -9.26 6.11
C ASN A 75 10.02 -10.45 5.22
N LYS A 76 11.12 -11.11 5.59
CA LYS A 76 11.54 -12.35 4.92
C LYS A 76 10.63 -13.49 5.38
N ILE A 77 9.59 -13.77 4.61
CA ILE A 77 8.62 -14.83 4.89
C ILE A 77 8.59 -15.85 3.76
N LYS A 78 8.07 -17.04 4.06
CA LYS A 78 7.85 -18.07 3.05
C LYS A 78 6.56 -17.78 2.29
N VAL A 79 6.70 -17.34 1.04
CA VAL A 79 5.56 -17.14 0.14
C VAL A 79 5.06 -18.49 -0.37
N VAL A 80 3.77 -18.76 -0.19
CA VAL A 80 3.09 -19.96 -0.68
C VAL A 80 2.21 -19.61 -1.89
N ASP A 81 1.48 -18.50 -1.80
CA ASP A 81 0.59 -18.03 -2.87
C ASP A 81 0.43 -16.51 -2.74
N THR A 82 0.48 -15.80 -3.86
CA THR A 82 0.30 -14.33 -3.89
C THR A 82 -1.12 -13.88 -4.21
N VAL A 83 -2.02 -14.82 -4.51
CA VAL A 83 -3.42 -14.51 -4.81
C VAL A 83 -4.10 -13.90 -3.59
N GLY A 84 -4.73 -12.73 -3.76
CA GLY A 84 -5.42 -12.02 -2.70
C GLY A 84 -4.54 -11.11 -1.82
N ALA A 85 -3.22 -11.06 -2.06
CA ALA A 85 -2.32 -10.18 -1.32
C ALA A 85 -2.73 -8.70 -1.40
N GLY A 86 -3.02 -8.22 -2.61
CA GLY A 86 -3.47 -6.84 -2.83
C GLY A 86 -4.82 -6.55 -2.19
N ASP A 87 -5.77 -7.48 -2.28
CA ASP A 87 -7.12 -7.33 -1.72
C ASP A 87 -7.07 -7.32 -0.18
N SER A 88 -6.28 -8.22 0.40
CA SER A 88 -6.08 -8.26 1.85
C SER A 88 -5.39 -7.00 2.38
N PHE A 89 -4.40 -6.47 1.64
CA PHE A 89 -3.78 -5.20 1.94
C PHE A 89 -4.80 -4.05 1.90
N CYS A 90 -5.59 -3.93 0.82
CA CYS A 90 -6.63 -2.90 0.68
C CYS A 90 -7.69 -2.98 1.79
N THR A 91 -8.13 -4.20 2.13
CA THR A 91 -9.10 -4.42 3.20
C THR A 91 -8.55 -3.97 4.55
N ALA A 92 -7.32 -4.35 4.86
CA ALA A 92 -6.67 -4.01 6.14
C ALA A 92 -6.40 -2.50 6.26
N LEU A 93 -5.91 -1.86 5.19
CA LEU A 93 -5.69 -0.42 5.17
C LEU A 93 -6.98 0.36 5.38
N SER A 94 -8.07 -0.04 4.69
CA SER A 94 -9.37 0.59 4.82
C SER A 94 -9.90 0.48 6.26
N TYR A 95 -9.78 -0.70 6.85
CA TYR A 95 -10.15 -0.92 8.24
C TYR A 95 -9.36 -0.02 9.19
N ALA A 96 -8.04 0.05 9.04
CA ALA A 96 -7.17 0.85 9.91
C ALA A 96 -7.43 2.37 9.77
N ILE A 97 -7.70 2.86 8.56
CA ILE A 97 -8.08 4.26 8.32
C ILE A 97 -9.42 4.57 9.00
N LEU A 98 -10.43 3.70 8.89
CA LEU A 98 -11.72 3.87 9.54
C LEU A 98 -11.60 3.88 11.08
N LYS A 99 -10.64 3.13 11.63
CA LYS A 99 -10.27 3.18 13.06
C LYS A 99 -9.46 4.42 13.43
N LYS A 100 -9.17 5.33 12.49
CA LYS A 100 -8.40 6.56 12.69
C LYS A 100 -6.97 6.29 13.22
N ALA A 101 -6.38 5.15 12.86
CA ALA A 101 -5.00 4.85 13.19
C ALA A 101 -4.05 5.84 12.51
N ASP A 102 -2.89 6.09 13.11
CA ASP A 102 -1.84 6.88 12.46
C ASP A 102 -1.31 6.16 11.21
N ILE A 103 -0.73 6.93 10.28
CA ILE A 103 -0.34 6.43 8.95
C ILE A 103 0.69 5.30 9.02
N LYS A 104 1.60 5.34 10.00
CA LYS A 104 2.57 4.28 10.20
C LYS A 104 1.89 2.99 10.64
N LYS A 105 0.97 3.08 11.60
CA LYS A 105 0.17 1.93 12.08
C LYS A 105 -0.71 1.35 10.97
N VAL A 106 -1.31 2.20 10.11
CA VAL A 106 -2.06 1.77 8.93
C VAL A 106 -1.17 0.93 8.01
N LEU A 107 0.01 1.43 7.65
CA LEU A 107 0.94 0.74 6.75
C LEU A 107 1.45 -0.58 7.36
N ASP A 108 1.82 -0.55 8.64
CA ASP A 108 2.32 -1.72 9.38
C ASP A 108 1.26 -2.83 9.48
N PHE A 109 0.02 -2.46 9.80
CA PHE A 109 -1.11 -3.39 9.90
C PHE A 109 -1.47 -3.99 8.54
N ALA A 110 -1.62 -3.16 7.50
CA ALA A 110 -1.95 -3.64 6.16
C ALA A 110 -0.87 -4.57 5.59
N SER A 111 0.41 -4.26 5.81
CA SER A 111 1.52 -5.12 5.43
C SER A 111 1.47 -6.46 6.17
N ALA A 112 1.24 -6.45 7.48
CA ALA A 112 1.19 -7.68 8.28
C ALA A 112 0.04 -8.60 7.85
N VAL A 113 -1.14 -8.05 7.54
CA VAL A 113 -2.29 -8.83 7.04
C VAL A 113 -1.98 -9.45 5.68
N SER A 114 -1.39 -8.67 4.77
CA SER A 114 -1.01 -9.17 3.44
C SER A 114 0.10 -10.23 3.53
N GLU A 115 1.09 -10.03 4.39
CA GLU A 115 2.17 -11.00 4.64
C GLU A 115 1.65 -12.32 5.21
N GLU A 116 0.67 -12.30 6.10
CA GLU A 116 0.03 -13.51 6.61
C GLU A 116 -0.75 -14.23 5.52
N MET A 117 -1.46 -13.48 4.67
CA MET A 117 -2.26 -14.02 3.57
C MET A 117 -1.41 -14.81 2.57
N ILE A 118 -0.23 -14.33 2.21
CA ILE A 118 0.62 -14.99 1.20
C ILE A 118 1.36 -16.22 1.72
N GLN A 119 1.27 -16.53 3.01
CA GLN A 119 1.82 -17.74 3.62
C GLN A 119 0.85 -18.94 3.56
N VAL A 120 -0.38 -18.72 3.12
CA VAL A 120 -1.41 -19.77 2.98
C VAL A 120 -1.81 -19.93 1.52
N LYS A 121 -2.31 -21.11 1.15
CA LYS A 121 -2.74 -21.38 -0.23
C LYS A 121 -4.14 -20.86 -0.48
N GLY A 122 -4.29 -20.08 -1.55
CA GLY A 122 -5.57 -19.55 -2.05
C GLY A 122 -6.01 -18.25 -1.36
N GLY A 123 -6.59 -17.33 -2.15
CA GLY A 123 -6.95 -15.97 -1.74
C GLY A 123 -8.07 -15.84 -0.69
N THR A 124 -8.70 -16.95 -0.29
CA THR A 124 -9.79 -16.97 0.70
C THR A 124 -9.49 -17.90 1.88
N SER A 125 -8.24 -18.29 2.04
CA SER A 125 -7.82 -19.19 3.12
C SER A 125 -7.99 -18.52 4.50
N LYS A 126 -8.29 -19.32 5.51
CA LYS A 126 -8.38 -18.84 6.89
C LYS A 126 -6.98 -18.54 7.42
N TYR A 127 -6.73 -17.31 7.81
CA TYR A 127 -5.54 -16.87 8.53
C TYR A 127 -5.93 -16.09 9.78
N ASN A 128 -5.01 -15.93 10.71
CA ASN A 128 -5.34 -15.44 12.06
C ASN A 128 -5.39 -13.91 12.13
N VAL A 129 -6.43 -13.31 11.51
CA VAL A 129 -6.66 -11.85 11.56
C VAL A 129 -6.80 -11.35 13.00
N LYS A 130 -7.38 -12.17 13.90
CA LYS A 130 -7.59 -11.77 15.29
C LYS A 130 -6.25 -11.49 15.99
N ALA A 131 -5.28 -12.41 15.89
CA ALA A 131 -3.95 -12.20 16.46
C ALA A 131 -3.23 -10.98 15.88
N ILE A 132 -3.44 -10.68 14.58
CA ILE A 132 -2.87 -9.48 13.97
C ILE A 132 -3.55 -8.22 14.53
N LYS A 133 -4.88 -8.21 14.67
CA LYS A 133 -5.61 -7.07 15.27
C LYS A 133 -5.15 -6.81 16.70
N GLU A 134 -5.05 -7.85 17.53
CA GLU A 134 -4.55 -7.76 18.90
C GLU A 134 -3.13 -7.16 18.94
N LYS A 135 -2.21 -7.69 18.11
CA LYS A 135 -0.83 -7.19 18.01
C LYS A 135 -0.73 -5.69 17.69
N PHE A 136 -1.65 -5.18 16.89
CA PHE A 136 -1.67 -3.78 16.46
C PHE A 136 -2.67 -2.92 17.23
N ASP A 137 -3.32 -3.47 18.27
CA ASP A 137 -4.34 -2.75 19.04
C ASP A 137 -5.41 -2.14 18.11
N MET A 138 -6.00 -3.02 17.28
CA MET A 138 -6.97 -2.69 16.21
C MET A 138 -8.33 -3.34 16.46
N GLU A 139 -8.71 -3.59 17.69
CA GLU A 139 -10.03 -4.18 18.04
C GLU A 139 -11.21 -3.23 17.84
#